data_24b95ccc4ba8e183d7239fb61763513f
#
_entry.id   24b95ccc4ba8e183d7239fb61763513f
#
_cell.length_a   1.000
_cell.length_b   1.000
_cell.length_c   1.000
_cell.angle_alpha   90.00
_cell.angle_beta   90.00
_cell.angle_gamma   90.00
#
_symmetry.space_group_name_H-M   'P 1'
#
loop_
_entity.id
_entity.type
_entity.pdbx_description
1 polymer ?
#
loop_
_entity_poly.entity_id
_entity_poly.type
_entity_poly.pdbx_seq_one_letter_code
_entity_poly.pdbx_strand_id
1 'polypeptide(L)'
;MPYPRFSEVPSSATLLLGQHHIVGSSAGNIPIVIQVFGQGPDVTFILAAIHGDEPAGTPLVRNLAKHIRSHLELVNGRTIILLPLANPDGFIQKTRFNVKGVDLNRNFAASNRIEAATTGQSALSEPESRIITEIIEQYRPDRIISLHQRREGQPGCIDYDGPAGDLARRMAQYCDLPVDKLGAMPGSLGSYAGLNLLIPIVTFEMQTSDSQLTAQALWQKYGKTLLAAITYPIAPE
;
A
#
# COMPACT_ATOMS: atom_id res chain seq x y z
N MET A 1 20.60 -17.90 -1.52
CA MET A 1 20.44 -17.85 -2.99
C MET A 1 19.71 -16.57 -3.30
N PRO A 2 20.13 -15.74 -4.26
CA PRO A 2 19.35 -14.57 -4.66
C PRO A 2 18.02 -15.06 -5.24
N TYR A 3 16.93 -14.47 -4.77
CA TYR A 3 15.58 -14.75 -5.28
C TYR A 3 15.49 -14.41 -6.76
N PRO A 4 14.71 -15.15 -7.58
CA PRO A 4 14.51 -14.81 -8.98
C PRO A 4 13.88 -13.42 -9.06
N ARG A 5 14.56 -12.50 -9.76
CA ARG A 5 13.98 -11.19 -10.11
C ARG A 5 12.76 -11.44 -10.98
N PHE A 6 11.71 -10.64 -10.80
CA PHE A 6 10.56 -10.67 -11.69
C PHE A 6 11.04 -10.67 -13.14
N SER A 7 10.61 -11.66 -13.91
CA SER A 7 11.00 -11.79 -15.32
C SER A 7 10.49 -10.55 -16.07
N GLU A 8 11.45 -9.76 -16.58
CA GLU A 8 11.32 -8.65 -17.50
C GLU A 8 10.34 -7.53 -17.10
N VAL A 9 10.89 -6.36 -16.79
CA VAL A 9 10.14 -5.09 -16.77
C VAL A 9 9.52 -4.92 -18.17
N PRO A 10 8.19 -4.77 -18.30
CA PRO A 10 7.53 -4.61 -19.58
C PRO A 10 8.11 -3.45 -20.38
N SER A 11 8.07 -3.53 -21.71
CA SER A 11 8.52 -2.46 -22.59
C SER A 11 7.79 -1.14 -22.28
N SER A 12 8.45 0.00 -22.49
CA SER A 12 8.01 1.33 -22.09
C SER A 12 6.56 1.71 -22.46
N ALA A 13 6.05 1.24 -23.60
CA ALA A 13 4.69 1.50 -24.04
C ALA A 13 3.62 0.75 -23.22
N THR A 14 3.97 -0.40 -22.66
CA THR A 14 3.08 -1.27 -21.88
C THR A 14 2.85 -0.72 -20.47
N LEU A 15 3.85 -0.06 -19.87
CA LEU A 15 3.78 0.53 -18.53
C LEU A 15 2.85 1.74 -18.44
N LEU A 16 2.67 2.48 -19.52
CA LEU A 16 1.83 3.69 -19.57
C LEU A 16 0.34 3.39 -19.32
N LEU A 17 -0.13 2.19 -19.65
CA LEU A 17 -1.55 1.83 -19.62
C LEU A 17 -2.00 1.09 -18.35
N GLY A 18 -1.11 0.87 -17.39
CA GLY A 18 -1.44 0.18 -16.13
C GLY A 18 -1.89 -1.26 -16.34
N GLN A 19 -1.10 -2.04 -17.07
CA GLN A 19 -1.37 -3.47 -17.24
C GLN A 19 -1.21 -4.22 -15.92
N HIS A 20 -1.94 -5.33 -15.80
CA HIS A 20 -1.84 -6.22 -14.65
C HIS A 20 -0.60 -7.10 -14.77
N HIS A 21 0.23 -7.10 -13.73
CA HIS A 21 1.41 -7.96 -13.63
C HIS A 21 1.26 -8.86 -12.42
N ILE A 22 1.33 -10.18 -12.62
CA ILE A 22 1.42 -11.14 -11.53
C ILE A 22 2.85 -11.07 -10.98
N VAL A 23 2.99 -10.67 -9.72
CA VAL A 23 4.28 -10.50 -9.03
C VAL A 23 4.60 -11.66 -8.08
N GLY A 24 3.73 -12.64 -8.02
CA GLY A 24 3.88 -13.83 -7.21
C GLY A 24 2.54 -14.38 -6.78
N SER A 25 2.56 -15.24 -5.77
CA SER A 25 1.35 -15.84 -5.19
C SER A 25 1.38 -15.74 -3.67
N SER A 26 0.22 -15.67 -3.06
CA SER A 26 0.03 -15.75 -1.61
C SER A 26 0.41 -17.11 -1.04
N ALA A 27 0.41 -17.24 0.28
CA ALA A 27 0.63 -18.51 0.97
C ALA A 27 -0.40 -19.59 0.59
N GLY A 28 -1.62 -19.21 0.17
CA GLY A 28 -2.66 -20.07 -0.37
C GLY A 28 -2.63 -20.24 -1.90
N ASN A 29 -1.54 -19.83 -2.56
CA ASN A 29 -1.34 -19.90 -4.02
C ASN A 29 -2.31 -19.05 -4.86
N ILE A 30 -2.84 -17.96 -4.30
CA ILE A 30 -3.65 -17.00 -5.05
C ILE A 30 -2.71 -15.94 -5.67
N PRO A 31 -2.83 -15.64 -6.98
CA PRO A 31 -1.98 -14.64 -7.63
C PRO A 31 -2.08 -13.25 -6.97
N ILE A 32 -0.94 -12.63 -6.71
CA ILE A 32 -0.81 -11.25 -6.28
C ILE A 32 -0.48 -10.41 -7.49
N VAL A 33 -1.26 -9.35 -7.71
CA VAL A 33 -1.27 -8.58 -8.96
C VAL A 33 -1.03 -7.12 -8.67
N ILE A 34 -0.08 -6.51 -9.34
CA ILE A 34 0.13 -5.06 -9.36
C ILE A 34 -0.28 -4.44 -10.70
N GLN A 35 -0.45 -3.12 -10.68
CA GLN A 35 -0.55 -2.28 -11.87
C GLN A 35 0.52 -1.19 -11.77
N VAL A 36 1.24 -0.97 -12.86
CA VAL A 36 2.26 0.07 -12.94
C VAL A 36 1.87 1.07 -14.03
N PHE A 37 1.86 2.34 -13.68
CA PHE A 37 1.53 3.45 -14.57
C PHE A 37 2.72 4.39 -14.66
N GLY A 38 3.07 4.80 -15.89
CA GLY A 38 4.20 5.68 -16.14
C GLY A 38 5.56 5.03 -15.88
N GLN A 39 6.61 5.82 -16.08
CA GLN A 39 8.02 5.41 -15.90
C GLN A 39 8.91 6.61 -15.55
N GLY A 40 8.32 7.64 -14.93
CA GLY A 40 9.06 8.80 -14.44
C GLY A 40 9.82 8.51 -13.16
N PRO A 41 10.75 9.40 -12.79
CA PRO A 41 11.59 9.22 -11.60
C PRO A 41 10.85 9.43 -10.28
N ASP A 42 9.69 10.11 -10.26
CA ASP A 42 8.86 10.30 -9.05
C ASP A 42 7.98 9.06 -8.81
N VAL A 43 8.36 8.22 -7.84
CA VAL A 43 7.77 6.89 -7.65
C VAL A 43 6.86 6.86 -6.43
N THR A 44 5.58 6.51 -6.64
CA THR A 44 4.60 6.30 -5.56
C THR A 44 4.11 4.85 -5.55
N PHE A 45 4.21 4.20 -4.39
CA PHE A 45 3.65 2.86 -4.18
C PHE A 45 2.42 2.94 -3.28
N ILE A 46 1.27 2.43 -3.75
CA ILE A 46 0.01 2.39 -3.01
C ILE A 46 -0.46 0.95 -2.89
N LEU A 47 -0.70 0.50 -1.67
CA LEU A 47 -1.20 -0.84 -1.40
C LEU A 47 -2.41 -0.84 -0.46
N ALA A 48 -3.20 -1.91 -0.55
CA ALA A 48 -4.38 -2.11 0.29
C ALA A 48 -4.53 -3.57 0.69
N ALA A 49 -5.34 -3.79 1.72
CA ALA A 49 -5.73 -5.10 2.22
C ALA A 49 -4.52 -6.00 2.58
N ILE A 50 -3.54 -5.44 3.30
CA ILE A 50 -2.51 -6.24 3.98
C ILE A 50 -3.15 -7.04 5.13
N HIS A 51 -4.22 -6.49 5.75
CA HIS A 51 -5.16 -7.21 6.58
C HIS A 51 -6.41 -7.53 5.75
N GLY A 52 -6.81 -8.81 5.73
CA GLY A 52 -7.91 -9.23 4.86
C GLY A 52 -9.29 -8.79 5.34
N ASP A 53 -9.45 -8.47 6.62
CA ASP A 53 -10.66 -7.92 7.23
C ASP A 53 -10.82 -6.40 7.06
N GLU A 54 -9.92 -5.75 6.31
CA GLU A 54 -9.91 -4.32 6.02
C GLU A 54 -10.21 -4.05 4.51
N PRO A 55 -11.43 -4.34 4.01
CA PRO A 55 -11.68 -4.43 2.57
C PRO A 55 -11.83 -3.09 1.84
N ALA A 56 -12.07 -1.96 2.53
CA ALA A 56 -12.42 -0.68 1.90
C ALA A 56 -11.31 -0.11 0.99
N GLY A 57 -10.05 -0.42 1.27
CA GLY A 57 -8.91 0.04 0.47
C GLY A 57 -8.88 -0.54 -0.95
N THR A 58 -9.28 -1.80 -1.11
CA THR A 58 -9.22 -2.50 -2.41
C THR A 58 -10.04 -1.81 -3.51
N PRO A 59 -11.35 -1.50 -3.34
CA PRO A 59 -12.11 -0.78 -4.35
C PRO A 59 -11.63 0.65 -4.57
N LEU A 60 -11.08 1.30 -3.55
CA LEU A 60 -10.54 2.65 -3.65
C LEU A 60 -9.30 2.68 -4.54
N VAL A 61 -8.34 1.76 -4.36
CA VAL A 61 -7.15 1.63 -5.23
C VAL A 61 -7.53 1.23 -6.65
N ARG A 62 -8.52 0.35 -6.84
CA ARG A 62 -9.03 0.01 -8.17
C ARG A 62 -9.68 1.21 -8.88
N ASN A 63 -10.36 2.09 -8.15
CA ASN A 63 -10.91 3.31 -8.72
C ASN A 63 -9.83 4.33 -9.05
N LEU A 64 -8.76 4.42 -8.26
CA LEU A 64 -7.58 5.22 -8.60
C LEU A 64 -6.98 4.75 -9.94
N ALA A 65 -6.83 3.43 -10.13
CA ALA A 65 -6.36 2.87 -11.40
C ALA A 65 -7.24 3.26 -12.59
N LYS A 66 -8.57 3.23 -12.43
CA LYS A 66 -9.52 3.68 -13.47
C LYS A 66 -9.35 5.16 -13.75
N HIS A 67 -9.21 5.98 -12.71
CA HIS A 67 -9.05 7.43 -12.85
C HIS A 67 -7.75 7.78 -13.58
N ILE A 68 -6.63 7.15 -13.24
CA ILE A 68 -5.34 7.35 -13.93
C ILE A 68 -5.45 7.00 -15.41
N ARG A 69 -6.15 5.91 -15.78
CA ARG A 69 -6.36 5.56 -17.21
C ARG A 69 -7.11 6.64 -18.00
N SER A 70 -7.96 7.40 -17.33
CA SER A 70 -8.73 8.49 -17.95
C SER A 70 -8.02 9.85 -17.86
N HIS A 71 -6.90 9.94 -17.12
CA HIS A 71 -6.16 11.16 -16.82
C HIS A 71 -4.66 10.87 -16.87
N LEU A 72 -4.17 10.60 -18.09
CA LEU A 72 -2.78 10.17 -18.29
C LEU A 72 -1.75 11.26 -17.95
N GLU A 73 -2.16 12.52 -17.87
CA GLU A 73 -1.33 13.62 -17.38
C GLU A 73 -0.82 13.39 -15.94
N LEU A 74 -1.54 12.61 -15.14
CA LEU A 74 -1.12 12.26 -13.78
C LEU A 74 0.19 11.46 -13.71
N VAL A 75 0.56 10.79 -14.79
CA VAL A 75 1.79 9.99 -14.86
C VAL A 75 2.95 10.70 -15.55
N ASN A 76 2.78 11.98 -15.93
CA ASN A 76 3.87 12.77 -16.48
C ASN A 76 4.97 12.94 -15.42
N GLY A 77 6.18 12.43 -15.72
CA GLY A 77 7.32 12.43 -14.79
C GLY A 77 7.16 11.48 -13.58
N ARG A 78 6.14 10.61 -13.56
CA ARG A 78 5.82 9.74 -12.41
C ARG A 78 5.77 8.26 -12.78
N THR A 79 6.04 7.44 -11.76
CA THR A 79 5.74 6.00 -11.75
C THR A 79 4.79 5.72 -10.58
N ILE A 80 3.61 5.18 -10.86
CA ILE A 80 2.61 4.86 -9.84
C ILE A 80 2.39 3.35 -9.84
N ILE A 81 2.70 2.72 -8.70
CA ILE A 81 2.56 1.29 -8.49
C ILE A 81 1.35 1.06 -7.58
N LEU A 82 0.41 0.27 -8.03
CA LEU A 82 -0.81 -0.04 -7.29
C LEU A 82 -0.87 -1.54 -6.99
N LEU A 83 -0.99 -1.90 -5.71
CA LEU A 83 -1.25 -3.26 -5.21
C LEU A 83 -2.60 -3.24 -4.47
N PRO A 84 -3.73 -3.48 -5.17
CA PRO A 84 -5.06 -3.33 -4.57
C PRO A 84 -5.42 -4.43 -3.57
N LEU A 85 -4.69 -5.54 -3.54
CA LEU A 85 -5.00 -6.69 -2.69
C LEU A 85 -3.70 -7.42 -2.32
N ALA A 86 -3.13 -7.05 -1.18
CA ALA A 86 -1.85 -7.59 -0.70
C ALA A 86 -2.01 -8.97 -0.04
N ASN A 87 -3.15 -9.24 0.60
CA ASN A 87 -3.47 -10.48 1.30
C ASN A 87 -4.76 -11.10 0.75
N PRO A 88 -4.72 -11.77 -0.40
CA PRO A 88 -5.92 -12.34 -1.01
C PRO A 88 -6.54 -13.47 -0.19
N ASP A 89 -5.75 -14.27 0.53
CA ASP A 89 -6.24 -15.35 1.39
C ASP A 89 -7.08 -14.78 2.54
N GLY A 90 -6.52 -13.84 3.29
CA GLY A 90 -7.21 -13.18 4.38
C GLY A 90 -8.45 -12.41 3.91
N PHE A 91 -8.38 -11.79 2.73
CA PHE A 91 -9.51 -11.06 2.15
C PHE A 91 -10.70 -11.99 1.84
N ILE A 92 -10.46 -13.17 1.27
CA ILE A 92 -11.50 -14.17 0.99
C ILE A 92 -12.09 -14.69 2.29
N GLN A 93 -11.24 -14.97 3.29
CA GLN A 93 -11.64 -15.49 4.59
C GLN A 93 -12.19 -14.43 5.54
N LYS A 94 -12.08 -13.13 5.18
CA LYS A 94 -12.45 -11.97 6.02
C LYS A 94 -11.73 -11.99 7.38
N THR A 95 -10.45 -12.30 7.36
CA THR A 95 -9.59 -12.36 8.53
C THR A 95 -8.40 -11.43 8.38
N ARG A 96 -7.92 -10.89 9.49
CA ARG A 96 -6.72 -10.05 9.55
C ARG A 96 -5.49 -10.75 8.98
N PHE A 97 -5.36 -12.03 9.25
CA PHE A 97 -4.20 -12.86 8.99
C PHE A 97 -4.19 -13.42 7.56
N ASN A 98 -3.03 -13.89 7.09
CA ASN A 98 -2.98 -14.75 5.92
C ASN A 98 -3.47 -16.18 6.25
N VAL A 99 -3.48 -17.09 5.26
CA VAL A 99 -3.96 -18.47 5.44
C VAL A 99 -3.17 -19.28 6.47
N LYS A 100 -1.95 -18.85 6.81
CA LYS A 100 -1.11 -19.49 7.84
C LYS A 100 -1.29 -18.88 9.24
N GLY A 101 -2.21 -17.94 9.41
CA GLY A 101 -2.45 -17.26 10.68
C GLY A 101 -1.40 -16.18 11.02
N VAL A 102 -0.68 -15.67 10.03
CA VAL A 102 0.34 -14.64 10.23
C VAL A 102 -0.23 -13.25 9.94
N ASP A 103 -0.01 -12.31 10.85
CA ASP A 103 -0.21 -10.88 10.62
C ASP A 103 0.92 -10.37 9.72
N LEU A 104 0.62 -10.17 8.44
CA LEU A 104 1.60 -9.74 7.46
C LEU A 104 2.23 -8.39 7.82
N ASN A 105 1.46 -7.51 8.50
CA ASN A 105 1.97 -6.23 8.99
C ASN A 105 2.74 -6.34 10.33
N ARG A 106 3.25 -7.54 10.63
CA ARG A 106 4.22 -7.87 11.69
C ARG A 106 5.35 -8.77 11.18
N ASN A 107 5.34 -9.07 9.87
CA ASN A 107 6.26 -10.02 9.27
C ASN A 107 7.42 -9.37 8.49
N PHE A 108 7.50 -8.03 8.44
CA PHE A 108 8.60 -7.33 7.77
C PHE A 108 9.91 -7.40 8.56
N ALA A 109 11.04 -7.27 7.84
CA ALA A 109 12.40 -7.28 8.41
C ALA A 109 12.75 -5.92 9.06
N ALA A 110 11.90 -5.45 9.95
CA ALA A 110 12.12 -4.23 10.72
C ALA A 110 13.01 -4.50 11.95
N SER A 111 13.89 -3.54 12.29
CA SER A 111 14.82 -3.66 13.43
C SER A 111 14.12 -3.80 14.79
N ASN A 112 12.87 -3.32 14.88
CA ASN A 112 12.03 -3.43 16.08
C ASN A 112 11.10 -4.65 16.08
N ARG A 113 11.27 -5.61 15.14
CA ARG A 113 10.40 -6.80 15.08
C ARG A 113 10.48 -7.61 16.36
N ILE A 114 9.33 -8.08 16.83
CA ILE A 114 9.19 -8.95 17.99
C ILE A 114 8.66 -10.30 17.51
N GLU A 115 9.25 -11.39 17.97
CA GLU A 115 8.77 -12.73 17.66
C GLU A 115 7.56 -13.10 18.51
N ALA A 116 6.50 -13.55 17.84
CA ALA A 116 5.26 -14.02 18.43
C ALA A 116 4.58 -15.03 17.50
N ALA A 117 3.61 -15.77 17.99
CA ALA A 117 2.91 -16.79 17.22
C ALA A 117 2.29 -16.27 15.90
N THR A 118 1.87 -14.99 15.88
CA THR A 118 1.23 -14.35 14.72
C THR A 118 2.18 -13.53 13.85
N THR A 119 3.48 -13.48 14.14
CA THR A 119 4.45 -12.68 13.36
C THR A 119 5.21 -13.50 12.33
N GLY A 120 4.88 -14.79 12.19
CA GLY A 120 5.59 -15.75 11.33
C GLY A 120 6.87 -16.27 11.96
N GLN A 121 7.43 -17.35 11.41
CA GLN A 121 8.62 -18.04 11.93
C GLN A 121 9.87 -17.17 11.93
N SER A 122 9.96 -16.27 10.97
CA SER A 122 11.05 -15.28 10.84
C SER A 122 10.53 -14.05 10.13
N ALA A 123 11.33 -12.99 10.08
CA ALA A 123 11.06 -11.88 9.19
C ALA A 123 10.95 -12.38 7.74
N LEU A 124 9.96 -11.86 7.01
CA LEU A 124 9.70 -12.21 5.61
C LEU A 124 9.48 -13.73 5.38
N SER A 125 8.98 -14.46 6.38
CA SER A 125 8.60 -15.87 6.21
C SER A 125 7.43 -16.04 5.23
N GLU A 126 6.58 -15.02 5.10
CA GLU A 126 5.38 -15.09 4.27
C GLU A 126 5.64 -14.53 2.85
N PRO A 127 5.11 -15.18 1.81
CA PRO A 127 5.31 -14.74 0.43
C PRO A 127 4.77 -13.34 0.17
N GLU A 128 3.65 -12.97 0.79
CA GLU A 128 3.01 -11.68 0.62
C GLU A 128 3.92 -10.52 1.10
N SER A 129 4.52 -10.66 2.27
CA SER A 129 5.45 -9.66 2.81
C SER A 129 6.77 -9.62 2.02
N ARG A 130 7.26 -10.76 1.50
CA ARG A 130 8.40 -10.78 0.57
C ARG A 130 8.10 -10.01 -0.71
N ILE A 131 6.94 -10.28 -1.34
CA ILE A 131 6.53 -9.59 -2.58
C ILE A 131 6.48 -8.08 -2.37
N ILE A 132 5.90 -7.61 -1.26
CA ILE A 132 5.87 -6.16 -0.95
C ILE A 132 7.30 -5.62 -0.81
N THR A 133 8.18 -6.34 -0.13
CA THR A 133 9.60 -5.97 0.03
C THR A 133 10.31 -5.92 -1.32
N GLU A 134 10.13 -6.92 -2.18
CA GLU A 134 10.71 -6.98 -3.52
C GLU A 134 10.23 -5.81 -4.41
N ILE A 135 8.95 -5.42 -4.31
CA ILE A 135 8.43 -4.23 -5.01
C ILE A 135 9.16 -2.96 -4.52
N ILE A 136 9.34 -2.80 -3.19
CA ILE A 136 10.05 -1.66 -2.62
C ILE A 136 11.51 -1.63 -3.08
N GLU A 137 12.20 -2.77 -3.07
CA GLU A 137 13.61 -2.88 -3.50
C GLU A 137 13.78 -2.62 -5.00
N GLN A 138 12.87 -3.11 -5.83
CA GLN A 138 12.91 -2.96 -7.27
C GLN A 138 12.62 -1.53 -7.73
N TYR A 139 11.56 -0.92 -7.19
CA TYR A 139 11.08 0.38 -7.66
C TYR A 139 11.60 1.56 -6.84
N ARG A 140 12.10 1.33 -5.61
CA ARG A 140 12.63 2.35 -4.70
C ARG A 140 11.68 3.56 -4.58
N PRO A 141 10.47 3.37 -4.08
CA PRO A 141 9.47 4.42 -4.07
C PRO A 141 9.92 5.62 -3.21
N ASP A 142 9.66 6.83 -3.71
CA ASP A 142 9.85 8.08 -2.95
C ASP A 142 8.81 8.21 -1.84
N ARG A 143 7.68 7.49 -1.95
CA ARG A 143 6.63 7.42 -0.93
C ARG A 143 5.78 6.17 -1.04
N ILE A 144 5.25 5.74 0.11
CA ILE A 144 4.36 4.59 0.22
C ILE A 144 3.06 5.03 0.89
N ILE A 145 1.91 4.56 0.37
CA ILE A 145 0.61 4.73 1.01
C ILE A 145 0.03 3.35 1.28
N SER A 146 -0.11 2.98 2.54
CA SER A 146 -0.71 1.73 2.99
C SER A 146 -2.13 2.00 3.49
N LEU A 147 -3.13 1.46 2.78
CA LEU A 147 -4.54 1.66 3.12
C LEU A 147 -4.99 0.59 4.10
N HIS A 148 -5.47 1.06 5.24
CA HIS A 148 -5.96 0.28 6.37
C HIS A 148 -7.37 0.71 6.80
N GLN A 149 -7.95 -0.03 7.73
CA GLN A 149 -9.15 0.37 8.45
C GLN A 149 -8.94 0.22 9.95
N ARG A 150 -9.44 1.21 10.69
CA ARG A 150 -9.44 1.17 12.15
C ARG A 150 -10.38 0.09 12.67
N ARG A 151 -10.11 -0.38 13.87
CA ARG A 151 -11.03 -1.26 14.59
C ARG A 151 -12.33 -0.52 14.93
N GLU A 152 -13.39 -1.28 15.11
CA GLU A 152 -14.68 -0.72 15.50
C GLU A 152 -14.55 0.17 16.76
N GLY A 153 -15.22 1.32 16.72
CA GLY A 153 -15.18 2.31 17.78
C GLY A 153 -13.96 3.23 17.78
N GLN A 154 -12.97 2.99 16.90
CA GLN A 154 -11.81 3.88 16.76
C GLN A 154 -12.01 4.84 15.58
N PRO A 155 -11.70 6.14 15.75
CA PRO A 155 -11.78 7.10 14.65
C PRO A 155 -10.72 6.81 13.59
N GLY A 156 -11.04 7.06 12.32
CA GLY A 156 -10.05 7.05 11.25
C GLY A 156 -9.03 8.15 11.40
N CYS A 157 -7.83 7.97 10.85
CA CYS A 157 -6.78 8.98 10.87
C CYS A 157 -5.78 8.76 9.72
N ILE A 158 -4.91 9.73 9.53
CA ILE A 158 -3.74 9.63 8.66
C ILE A 158 -2.51 9.51 9.58
N ASP A 159 -2.06 8.28 9.79
CA ASP A 159 -0.81 8.00 10.50
C ASP A 159 0.37 8.01 9.52
N TYR A 160 1.58 8.24 10.03
CA TYR A 160 2.78 8.27 9.18
C TYR A 160 4.02 7.82 9.93
N ASP A 161 4.97 7.26 9.19
CA ASP A 161 6.30 6.92 9.68
C ASP A 161 7.39 7.43 8.73
N GLY A 162 8.60 7.55 9.25
CA GLY A 162 9.70 8.17 8.53
C GLY A 162 9.43 9.66 8.24
N PRO A 163 10.02 10.23 7.19
CA PRO A 163 9.90 11.65 6.85
C PRO A 163 8.58 11.99 6.10
N ALA A 164 7.43 11.43 6.52
CA ALA A 164 6.16 11.57 5.80
C ALA A 164 5.19 12.61 6.39
N GLY A 165 5.61 13.42 7.36
CA GLY A 165 4.73 14.37 8.03
C GLY A 165 4.08 15.40 7.09
N ASP A 166 4.83 15.95 6.12
CA ASP A 166 4.28 16.90 5.15
C ASP A 166 3.34 16.23 4.16
N LEU A 167 3.66 15.02 3.70
CA LEU A 167 2.80 14.20 2.88
C LEU A 167 1.47 13.90 3.60
N ALA A 168 1.53 13.47 4.87
CA ALA A 168 0.34 13.21 5.68
C ALA A 168 -0.55 14.47 5.82
N ARG A 169 0.06 15.62 6.13
CA ARG A 169 -0.67 16.91 6.19
C ARG A 169 -1.27 17.29 4.83
N ARG A 170 -0.56 17.06 3.73
CA ARG A 170 -1.08 17.31 2.39
C ARG A 170 -2.29 16.43 2.07
N MET A 171 -2.23 15.15 2.40
CA MET A 171 -3.36 14.22 2.21
C MET A 171 -4.56 14.61 3.06
N ALA A 172 -4.37 15.02 4.31
CA ALA A 172 -5.43 15.43 5.24
C ALA A 172 -6.25 16.64 4.75
N GLN A 173 -5.71 17.49 3.88
CA GLN A 173 -6.45 18.61 3.29
C GLN A 173 -7.64 18.19 2.40
N TYR A 174 -7.72 16.91 2.03
CA TYR A 174 -8.70 16.39 1.09
C TYR A 174 -9.65 15.33 1.68
N CYS A 175 -9.63 15.16 3.00
CA CYS A 175 -10.56 14.30 3.73
C CYS A 175 -10.76 14.81 5.16
N ASP A 176 -11.81 14.33 5.83
CA ASP A 176 -12.16 14.72 7.21
C ASP A 176 -11.41 13.87 8.27
N LEU A 177 -10.25 13.32 7.92
CA LEU A 177 -9.44 12.53 8.84
C LEU A 177 -8.30 13.37 9.41
N PRO A 178 -8.09 13.34 10.74
CA PRO A 178 -6.97 14.04 11.37
C PRO A 178 -5.63 13.35 11.01
N VAL A 179 -4.55 14.12 11.03
CA VAL A 179 -3.20 13.56 11.09
C VAL A 179 -2.92 13.18 12.54
N ASP A 180 -2.70 11.90 12.78
CA ASP A 180 -2.43 11.37 14.12
C ASP A 180 -1.26 10.38 14.06
N LYS A 181 -0.26 10.58 14.92
CA LYS A 181 0.92 9.72 14.93
C LYS A 181 0.74 8.60 15.93
N LEU A 182 0.33 7.44 15.44
CA LEU A 182 0.13 6.24 16.24
C LEU A 182 1.45 5.55 16.62
N GLY A 183 2.47 5.75 15.79
CA GLY A 183 3.78 5.14 15.96
C GLY A 183 3.93 3.81 15.25
N ALA A 184 5.15 3.57 14.77
CA ALA A 184 5.45 2.37 13.99
C ALA A 184 5.42 1.11 14.86
N MET A 185 4.50 0.21 14.54
CA MET A 185 4.31 -1.06 15.26
C MET A 185 5.47 -2.03 14.94
N PRO A 186 5.93 -2.83 15.95
CA PRO A 186 7.03 -3.78 15.73
C PRO A 186 6.78 -4.71 14.54
N GLY A 187 7.75 -4.80 13.63
CA GLY A 187 7.69 -5.65 12.44
C GLY A 187 6.70 -5.20 11.36
N SER A 188 6.12 -3.99 11.47
CA SER A 188 5.19 -3.44 10.48
C SER A 188 5.90 -2.92 9.24
N LEU A 189 5.12 -2.70 8.17
CA LEU A 189 5.60 -2.00 6.97
C LEU A 189 6.04 -0.56 7.30
N GLY A 190 5.32 0.13 8.22
CA GLY A 190 5.70 1.45 8.73
C GLY A 190 7.08 1.44 9.38
N SER A 191 7.36 0.44 10.23
CA SER A 191 8.70 0.26 10.81
C SER A 191 9.76 -0.06 9.77
N TYR A 192 9.47 -0.97 8.84
CA TYR A 192 10.44 -1.39 7.82
C TYR A 192 10.74 -0.25 6.84
N ALA A 193 9.71 0.32 6.20
CA ALA A 193 9.90 1.36 5.20
C ALA A 193 10.24 2.71 5.86
N GLY A 194 9.48 3.12 6.88
CA GLY A 194 9.61 4.46 7.48
C GLY A 194 10.83 4.62 8.36
N LEU A 195 11.10 3.66 9.27
CA LEU A 195 12.18 3.78 10.23
C LEU A 195 13.51 3.21 9.73
N ASN A 196 13.49 2.05 9.07
CA ASN A 196 14.73 1.43 8.63
C ASN A 196 15.23 1.96 7.27
N LEU A 197 14.32 2.15 6.31
CA LEU A 197 14.69 2.61 4.96
C LEU A 197 14.56 4.12 4.77
N LEU A 198 13.95 4.84 5.74
CA LEU A 198 13.65 6.27 5.68
C LEU A 198 12.81 6.67 4.45
N ILE A 199 12.00 5.75 3.96
CA ILE A 199 11.02 6.02 2.90
C ILE A 199 9.77 6.63 3.57
N PRO A 200 9.31 7.83 3.12
CA PRO A 200 8.06 8.40 3.59
C PRO A 200 6.91 7.42 3.44
N ILE A 201 6.26 7.02 4.52
CA ILE A 201 5.10 6.12 4.49
C ILE A 201 3.93 6.71 5.27
N VAL A 202 2.76 6.73 4.63
CA VAL A 202 1.49 7.06 5.25
C VAL A 202 0.69 5.78 5.43
N THR A 203 0.25 5.53 6.66
CA THR A 203 -0.76 4.52 7.00
C THR A 203 -2.11 5.22 7.05
N PHE A 204 -2.89 5.04 5.98
CA PHE A 204 -4.18 5.69 5.82
C PHE A 204 -5.26 4.82 6.46
N GLU A 205 -5.62 5.15 7.69
CA GLU A 205 -6.55 4.42 8.55
C GLU A 205 -7.98 4.91 8.33
N MET A 206 -8.71 4.27 7.41
CA MET A 206 -10.13 4.54 7.16
C MET A 206 -10.99 4.10 8.36
N GLN A 207 -12.21 4.62 8.45
CA GLN A 207 -13.16 4.16 9.47
C GLN A 207 -13.65 2.74 9.16
N THR A 208 -13.96 1.96 10.20
CA THR A 208 -14.54 0.60 10.03
C THR A 208 -15.81 0.62 9.20
N SER A 209 -16.67 1.63 9.41
CA SER A 209 -17.93 1.83 8.67
C SER A 209 -17.74 2.02 7.16
N ASP A 210 -16.54 2.39 6.70
CA ASP A 210 -16.26 2.59 5.28
C ASP A 210 -16.32 1.27 4.49
N SER A 211 -16.22 0.11 5.15
CA SER A 211 -16.47 -1.21 4.54
C SER A 211 -17.90 -1.38 3.98
N GLN A 212 -18.84 -0.57 4.45
CA GLN A 212 -20.24 -0.57 4.00
C GLN A 212 -20.47 0.34 2.77
N LEU A 213 -19.50 1.18 2.42
CA LEU A 213 -19.62 2.11 1.30
C LEU A 213 -19.42 1.40 -0.05
N THR A 214 -20.16 1.87 -1.04
CA THR A 214 -19.88 1.46 -2.43
C THR A 214 -18.52 1.97 -2.89
N ALA A 215 -17.95 1.32 -3.92
CA ALA A 215 -16.69 1.76 -4.53
C ALA A 215 -16.76 3.23 -5.00
N GLN A 216 -17.92 3.67 -5.49
CA GLN A 216 -18.14 5.06 -5.91
C GLN A 216 -18.14 6.01 -4.70
N ALA A 217 -18.82 5.67 -3.61
CA ALA A 217 -18.86 6.49 -2.40
C ALA A 217 -17.48 6.60 -1.75
N LEU A 218 -16.69 5.50 -1.70
CA LEU A 218 -15.30 5.54 -1.26
C LEU A 218 -14.44 6.46 -2.11
N TRP A 219 -14.63 6.44 -3.44
CA TRP A 219 -13.91 7.32 -4.33
C TRP A 219 -14.30 8.79 -4.13
N GLN A 220 -15.57 9.10 -3.95
CA GLN A 220 -16.04 10.45 -3.63
C GLN A 220 -15.46 10.96 -2.32
N LYS A 221 -15.36 10.08 -1.30
CA LYS A 221 -14.86 10.43 0.03
C LYS A 221 -13.33 10.61 0.06
N TYR A 222 -12.56 9.72 -0.59
CA TYR A 222 -11.11 9.62 -0.42
C TYR A 222 -10.29 9.73 -1.70
N GLY A 223 -10.92 9.80 -2.87
CA GLY A 223 -10.21 9.84 -4.16
C GLY A 223 -9.24 11.01 -4.26
N LYS A 224 -9.67 12.21 -3.85
CA LYS A 224 -8.81 13.41 -3.83
C LYS A 224 -7.60 13.27 -2.91
N THR A 225 -7.74 12.54 -1.80
CA THR A 225 -6.65 12.26 -0.85
C THR A 225 -5.57 11.41 -1.51
N LEU A 226 -5.96 10.37 -2.28
CA LEU A 226 -5.00 9.56 -3.02
C LEU A 226 -4.37 10.34 -4.19
N LEU A 227 -5.14 11.19 -4.87
CA LEU A 227 -4.60 12.08 -5.91
C LEU A 227 -3.56 13.03 -5.33
N ALA A 228 -3.81 13.60 -4.13
CA ALA A 228 -2.83 14.43 -3.44
C ALA A 228 -1.53 13.68 -3.12
N ALA A 229 -1.61 12.37 -2.81
CA ALA A 229 -0.42 11.56 -2.55
C ALA A 229 0.42 11.33 -3.82
N ILE A 230 -0.21 10.99 -4.95
CA ILE A 230 0.51 10.73 -6.21
C ILE A 230 1.02 11.99 -6.90
N THR A 231 0.50 13.16 -6.54
CA THR A 231 0.95 14.46 -7.08
C THR A 231 1.84 15.25 -6.11
N TYR A 232 2.25 14.64 -5.00
CA TYR A 232 3.18 15.22 -4.02
C TYR A 232 4.64 14.89 -4.40
N PRO A 233 5.63 15.80 -4.16
CA PRO A 233 5.39 17.23 -3.90
C PRO A 233 4.77 17.92 -5.12
N ILE A 234 4.07 19.02 -4.88
CA ILE A 234 3.62 19.88 -6.00
C ILE A 234 4.89 20.38 -6.67
N ALA A 235 5.03 20.15 -7.99
CA ALA A 235 6.13 20.75 -8.73
C ALA A 235 6.10 22.26 -8.49
N PRO A 236 7.25 22.91 -8.22
CA PRO A 236 7.29 24.36 -8.17
C PRO A 236 6.82 24.91 -9.54
N GLU A 237 5.91 25.89 -9.47
CA GLU A 237 5.39 26.61 -10.66
C GLU A 237 6.53 27.29 -11.44
#